data_fbe28e69e20f4279ec18425afc176eaf
#
_entry.id   fbe28e69e20f4279ec18425afc176eaf
#
_cell.length_a   1.000
_cell.length_b   1.000
_cell.length_c   1.000
_cell.angle_alpha   90.00
_cell.angle_beta   90.00
_cell.angle_gamma   90.00
#
_symmetry.space_group_name_H-M   'P 1'
#
loop_
_entity.id
_entity.type
_entity.pdbx_description
1 polymer ?
#
loop_
_entity_poly.entity_id
_entity_poly.type
_entity_poly.pdbx_seq_one_letter_code
_entity_poly.pdbx_strand_id
1 'polypeptide(L)'
;MKALITGASSGIGKEIARILAAMGYDLIVASRNYDKLTELKAELKNVNVRVITIDLSREQDAIDLYEHLKDEDIVFLVNNAGFGAYGRFLDVPLKKELDLIHTNISAVHILTKCFLRDMVKKNKGYILNVGSSAGFLAGPTFSSYYASKNYVV
;
A
#
# COMPACT_ATOMS: atom_id res chain seq x y z
N MET A 1 12.79 -12.80 7.70
CA MET A 1 12.65 -11.52 6.97
C MET A 1 11.22 -11.40 6.49
N LYS A 2 10.57 -10.25 6.72
CA LYS A 2 9.16 -10.05 6.39
C LYS A 2 8.99 -8.94 5.35
N ALA A 3 7.96 -9.09 4.50
CA ALA A 3 7.51 -8.07 3.58
C ALA A 3 6.11 -7.60 3.97
N LEU A 4 5.89 -6.29 4.05
CA LEU A 4 4.57 -5.68 4.21
C LEU A 4 4.06 -5.21 2.84
N ILE A 5 2.88 -5.68 2.43
CA ILE A 5 2.26 -5.30 1.16
C ILE A 5 0.89 -4.69 1.44
N THR A 6 0.72 -3.41 1.10
CA THR A 6 -0.58 -2.75 1.16
C THR A 6 -1.37 -2.96 -0.13
N GLY A 7 -2.69 -3.06 -0.05
CA GLY A 7 -3.53 -3.30 -1.22
C GLY A 7 -3.34 -4.69 -1.85
N ALA A 8 -2.96 -5.69 -1.06
CA ALA A 8 -2.61 -7.03 -1.54
C ALA A 8 -3.81 -7.91 -1.93
N SER A 9 -5.05 -7.43 -1.77
CA SER A 9 -6.25 -8.24 -2.04
C SER A 9 -6.55 -8.47 -3.51
N SER A 10 -5.89 -7.76 -4.43
CA SER A 10 -6.15 -7.90 -5.88
C SER A 10 -5.04 -7.25 -6.72
N GLY A 11 -5.07 -7.50 -8.02
CA GLY A 11 -4.24 -6.84 -9.01
C GLY A 11 -2.74 -6.91 -8.71
N ILE A 12 -2.05 -5.81 -8.92
CA ILE A 12 -0.58 -5.70 -8.79
C ILE A 12 -0.10 -6.13 -7.39
N GLY A 13 -0.77 -5.70 -6.33
CA GLY A 13 -0.38 -6.04 -4.96
C GLY A 13 -0.46 -7.55 -4.67
N LYS A 14 -1.47 -8.23 -5.21
CA LYS A 14 -1.60 -9.69 -5.11
C LYS A 14 -0.44 -10.41 -5.83
N GLU A 15 -0.08 -9.96 -7.03
CA GLU A 15 1.01 -10.55 -7.79
C GLU A 15 2.38 -10.29 -7.14
N ILE A 16 2.61 -9.09 -6.61
CA ILE A 16 3.82 -8.79 -5.84
C ILE A 16 3.92 -9.70 -4.60
N ALA A 17 2.81 -9.95 -3.91
CA ALA A 17 2.79 -10.86 -2.77
C ALA A 17 3.21 -12.28 -3.18
N ARG A 18 2.73 -12.79 -4.32
CA ARG A 18 3.15 -14.10 -4.86
C ARG A 18 4.64 -14.16 -5.17
N ILE A 19 5.18 -13.10 -5.80
CA ILE A 19 6.61 -13.02 -6.14
C ILE A 19 7.46 -13.00 -4.86
N LEU A 20 7.12 -12.19 -3.88
CA LEU A 20 7.87 -12.11 -2.62
C LEU A 20 7.78 -13.40 -1.81
N ALA A 21 6.63 -14.09 -1.83
CA ALA A 21 6.50 -15.42 -1.24
C ALA A 21 7.41 -16.45 -1.95
N ALA A 22 7.48 -16.43 -3.28
CA ALA A 22 8.39 -17.29 -4.04
C ALA A 22 9.87 -16.99 -3.75
N MET A 23 10.20 -15.75 -3.39
CA MET A 23 11.53 -15.34 -2.94
C MET A 23 11.83 -15.72 -1.47
N GLY A 24 10.88 -16.35 -0.76
CA GLY A 24 11.06 -16.83 0.61
C GLY A 24 10.79 -15.78 1.70
N TYR A 25 10.14 -14.67 1.40
CA TYR A 25 9.71 -13.72 2.42
C TYR A 25 8.44 -14.21 3.12
N ASP A 26 8.39 -14.14 4.44
CA ASP A 26 7.12 -14.14 5.17
C ASP A 26 6.37 -12.85 4.87
N LEU A 27 5.06 -12.92 4.74
CA LEU A 27 4.27 -11.79 4.28
C LEU A 27 3.34 -11.25 5.35
N ILE A 28 3.20 -9.93 5.38
CA ILE A 28 2.11 -9.22 6.03
C ILE A 28 1.32 -8.55 4.90
N VAL A 29 0.09 -9.02 4.68
CA VAL A 29 -0.77 -8.54 3.59
C VAL A 29 -1.91 -7.71 4.17
N ALA A 30 -2.03 -6.47 3.71
CA ALA A 30 -2.94 -5.49 4.28
C ALA A 30 -3.90 -4.94 3.21
N SER A 31 -5.21 -4.96 3.48
CA SER A 31 -6.25 -4.31 2.68
C SER A 31 -7.58 -4.26 3.43
N ARG A 32 -8.62 -3.67 2.83
CA ARG A 32 -9.98 -3.64 3.39
C ARG A 32 -10.74 -4.96 3.24
N ASN A 33 -10.35 -5.80 2.30
CA ASN A 33 -11.09 -7.02 1.97
C ASN A 33 -10.44 -8.25 2.63
N TYR A 34 -10.96 -8.63 3.81
CA TYR A 34 -10.48 -9.76 4.59
C TYR A 34 -10.55 -11.09 3.83
N ASP A 35 -11.66 -11.35 3.15
CA ASP A 35 -11.88 -12.63 2.47
C ASP A 35 -10.84 -12.87 1.37
N LYS A 36 -10.61 -11.87 0.52
CA LYS A 36 -9.57 -11.95 -0.53
C LYS A 36 -8.16 -12.08 0.01
N LEU A 37 -7.86 -11.47 1.15
CA LEU A 37 -6.55 -11.65 1.80
C LEU A 37 -6.42 -13.06 2.38
N THR A 38 -7.50 -13.64 2.89
CA THR A 38 -7.53 -15.01 3.42
C THR A 38 -7.40 -16.04 2.28
N GLU A 39 -8.04 -15.79 1.14
CA GLU A 39 -7.83 -16.59 -0.08
C GLU A 39 -6.35 -16.56 -0.51
N LEU A 40 -5.76 -15.37 -0.58
CA LEU A 40 -4.33 -15.23 -0.91
C LEU A 40 -3.43 -15.98 0.08
N LYS A 41 -3.72 -15.88 1.37
CA LYS A 41 -3.01 -16.65 2.40
C LYS A 41 -3.13 -18.16 2.17
N ALA A 42 -4.30 -18.65 1.78
CA ALA A 42 -4.51 -20.07 1.50
C ALA A 42 -3.75 -20.56 0.25
N GLU A 43 -3.50 -19.66 -0.72
CA GLU A 43 -2.68 -19.94 -1.90
C GLU A 43 -1.19 -20.07 -1.56
N LEU A 44 -0.67 -19.26 -0.63
CA LEU A 44 0.77 -19.09 -0.34
C LEU A 44 1.22 -20.00 0.83
N LYS A 45 1.29 -21.30 0.58
CA LYS A 45 1.56 -22.32 1.62
C LYS A 45 3.04 -22.45 2.01
N ASN A 46 3.95 -21.88 1.23
CA ASN A 46 5.39 -22.03 1.37
C ASN A 46 6.04 -21.01 2.32
N VAL A 47 5.28 -20.01 2.78
CA VAL A 47 5.71 -18.94 3.70
C VAL A 47 4.63 -18.64 4.73
N ASN A 48 4.99 -17.97 5.82
CA ASN A 48 4.01 -17.47 6.77
C ASN A 48 3.33 -16.21 6.24
N VAL A 49 1.99 -16.20 6.22
CA VAL A 49 1.20 -15.04 5.77
C VAL A 49 0.30 -14.57 6.91
N ARG A 50 0.52 -13.34 7.36
CA ARG A 50 -0.36 -12.62 8.30
C ARG A 50 -1.27 -11.67 7.54
N VAL A 51 -2.56 -11.77 7.81
CA VAL A 51 -3.60 -10.90 7.22
C VAL A 51 -3.89 -9.75 8.17
N ILE A 52 -3.95 -8.52 7.66
CA ILE A 52 -4.38 -7.32 8.38
C ILE A 52 -5.49 -6.63 7.59
N THR A 53 -6.67 -6.51 8.20
CA THR A 53 -7.76 -5.71 7.62
C THR A 53 -7.62 -4.26 8.06
N ILE A 54 -7.46 -3.35 7.09
CA ILE A 54 -7.21 -1.94 7.37
C ILE A 54 -7.73 -1.03 6.26
N ASP A 55 -8.17 0.17 6.62
CA ASP A 55 -8.60 1.20 5.68
C ASP A 55 -7.62 2.40 5.68
N LEU A 56 -6.71 2.39 4.73
CA LEU A 56 -5.68 3.43 4.58
C LEU A 56 -6.22 4.78 4.06
N SER A 57 -7.53 4.94 3.89
CA SER A 57 -8.14 6.24 3.68
C SER A 57 -8.22 7.10 4.96
N ARG A 58 -7.82 6.53 6.10
CA ARG A 58 -7.70 7.23 7.39
C ARG A 58 -6.23 7.30 7.79
N GLU A 59 -5.73 8.49 8.02
CA GLU A 59 -4.31 8.71 8.39
C GLU A 59 -3.91 7.94 9.65
N GLN A 60 -4.80 7.93 10.66
CA GLN A 60 -4.54 7.23 11.91
C GLN A 60 -4.32 5.74 11.69
N ASP A 61 -5.05 5.10 10.77
CA ASP A 61 -4.88 3.68 10.48
C ASP A 61 -3.49 3.38 9.91
N ALA A 62 -2.91 4.28 9.11
CA ALA A 62 -1.53 4.11 8.62
C ALA A 62 -0.50 4.22 9.75
N ILE A 63 -0.72 5.14 10.71
CA ILE A 63 0.11 5.29 11.91
C ILE A 63 0.00 4.03 12.77
N ASP A 64 -1.22 3.60 13.05
CA ASP A 64 -1.51 2.43 13.88
C ASP A 64 -0.93 1.14 13.26
N LEU A 65 -0.97 1.01 11.94
CA LEU A 65 -0.34 -0.09 11.22
C LEU A 65 1.17 -0.14 11.49
N TYR A 66 1.85 1.01 11.38
CA TYR A 66 3.26 1.08 11.71
C TYR A 66 3.52 0.74 13.19
N GLU A 67 2.81 1.37 14.12
CA GLU A 67 2.98 1.13 15.56
C GLU A 67 2.80 -0.34 15.93
N HIS A 68 1.86 -1.03 15.27
CA HIS A 68 1.59 -2.45 15.48
C HIS A 68 2.70 -3.37 14.90
N LEU A 69 3.48 -2.87 13.96
CA LEU A 69 4.47 -3.66 13.23
C LEU A 69 5.93 -3.22 13.43
N LYS A 70 6.19 -2.13 14.16
CA LYS A 70 7.53 -1.53 14.30
C LYS A 70 8.59 -2.47 14.92
N ASP A 71 8.16 -3.42 15.74
CA ASP A 71 9.05 -4.39 16.39
C ASP A 71 9.27 -5.65 15.54
N GLU A 72 8.64 -5.73 14.38
CA GLU A 72 8.80 -6.84 13.44
C GLU A 72 10.02 -6.65 12.51
N ASP A 73 10.61 -7.74 12.03
CA ASP A 73 11.72 -7.69 11.07
C ASP A 73 11.21 -7.46 9.63
N ILE A 74 10.57 -6.29 9.42
CA ILE A 74 10.10 -5.89 8.10
C ILE A 74 11.27 -5.28 7.34
N VAL A 75 11.69 -5.97 6.28
CA VAL A 75 12.78 -5.55 5.39
C VAL A 75 12.31 -5.18 4.00
N PHE A 76 11.04 -5.37 3.69
CA PHE A 76 10.45 -4.98 2.42
C PHE A 76 9.09 -4.32 2.65
N LEU A 77 8.95 -3.06 2.27
CA LEU A 77 7.69 -2.32 2.26
C LEU A 77 7.20 -2.16 0.83
N VAL A 78 5.97 -2.59 0.55
CA VAL A 78 5.30 -2.35 -0.73
C VAL A 78 4.10 -1.43 -0.51
N ASN A 79 4.23 -0.17 -0.88
CA ASN A 79 3.15 0.80 -0.95
C ASN A 79 2.43 0.64 -2.28
N ASN A 80 1.40 -0.23 -2.30
CA ASN A 80 0.61 -0.52 -3.47
C ASN A 80 -0.87 -0.10 -3.32
N ALA A 81 -1.38 0.03 -2.10
CA ALA A 81 -2.75 0.49 -1.89
C ALA A 81 -2.99 1.83 -2.59
N GLY A 82 -4.06 1.90 -3.36
CA GLY A 82 -4.44 3.10 -4.08
C GLY A 82 -5.63 2.85 -4.99
N PHE A 83 -6.34 3.91 -5.34
CA PHE A 83 -7.46 3.87 -6.28
C PHE A 83 -7.60 5.20 -7.00
N GLY A 84 -8.42 5.22 -8.07
CA GLY A 84 -8.75 6.41 -8.84
C GLY A 84 -10.19 6.88 -8.60
N ALA A 85 -10.42 8.16 -8.81
CA ALA A 85 -11.75 8.76 -8.85
C ALA A 85 -11.93 9.43 -10.22
N TYR A 86 -12.79 8.86 -11.05
CA TYR A 86 -13.10 9.37 -12.38
C TYR A 86 -14.37 10.22 -12.34
N GLY A 87 -14.34 11.35 -13.03
CA GLY A 87 -15.46 12.28 -13.16
C GLY A 87 -14.97 13.72 -13.31
N ARG A 88 -15.87 14.64 -13.70
CA ARG A 88 -15.57 16.07 -13.64
C ARG A 88 -15.33 16.46 -12.18
N PHE A 89 -14.41 17.36 -11.92
CA PHE A 89 -14.01 17.75 -10.56
C PHE A 89 -15.20 18.12 -9.65
N LEU A 90 -16.19 18.81 -10.19
CA LEU A 90 -17.39 19.19 -9.42
C LEU A 90 -18.37 18.04 -9.15
N ASP A 91 -18.28 16.94 -9.90
CA ASP A 91 -19.22 15.81 -9.80
C ASP A 91 -18.70 14.69 -8.89
N VAL A 92 -17.39 14.64 -8.65
CA VAL A 92 -16.80 13.64 -7.76
C VAL A 92 -17.08 14.06 -6.30
N PRO A 93 -17.70 13.19 -5.49
CA PRO A 93 -17.96 13.53 -4.09
C PRO A 93 -16.67 13.87 -3.33
N LEU A 94 -16.65 14.98 -2.61
CA LEU A 94 -15.48 15.44 -1.84
C LEU A 94 -14.89 14.34 -0.95
N LYS A 95 -15.74 13.56 -0.27
CA LYS A 95 -15.29 12.44 0.55
C LYS A 95 -14.45 11.44 -0.25
N LYS A 96 -14.87 11.10 -1.47
CA LYS A 96 -14.14 10.16 -2.32
C LYS A 96 -12.77 10.70 -2.74
N GLU A 97 -12.66 12.00 -2.98
CA GLU A 97 -11.39 12.65 -3.30
C GLU A 97 -10.45 12.67 -2.09
N LEU A 98 -10.99 13.00 -0.89
CA LEU A 98 -10.21 12.95 0.34
C LEU A 98 -9.74 11.53 0.67
N ASP A 99 -10.61 10.52 0.53
CA ASP A 99 -10.23 9.11 0.70
C ASP A 99 -9.11 8.70 -0.28
N LEU A 100 -9.15 9.21 -1.52
CA LEU A 100 -8.10 9.00 -2.51
C LEU A 100 -6.78 9.68 -2.07
N ILE A 101 -6.83 10.93 -1.66
CA ILE A 101 -5.63 11.67 -1.21
C ILE A 101 -5.01 10.97 -0.01
N HIS A 102 -5.81 10.58 0.97
CA HIS A 102 -5.31 9.88 2.16
C HIS A 102 -4.69 8.53 1.80
N THR A 103 -5.34 7.73 0.95
CA THR A 103 -4.83 6.42 0.55
C THR A 103 -3.58 6.53 -0.32
N ASN A 104 -3.63 7.36 -1.37
CA ASN A 104 -2.58 7.40 -2.39
C ASN A 104 -1.37 8.25 -1.99
N ILE A 105 -1.55 9.21 -1.08
CA ILE A 105 -0.49 10.15 -0.65
C ILE A 105 -0.17 9.97 0.82
N SER A 106 -1.10 10.29 1.74
CA SER A 106 -0.80 10.33 3.17
C SER A 106 -0.31 8.98 3.70
N ALA A 107 -0.99 7.88 3.36
CA ALA A 107 -0.60 6.54 3.79
C ALA A 107 0.78 6.15 3.24
N VAL A 108 1.05 6.41 1.96
CA VAL A 108 2.36 6.16 1.34
C VAL A 108 3.45 6.97 2.04
N HIS A 109 3.20 8.25 2.31
CA HIS A 109 4.15 9.12 3.01
C HIS A 109 4.44 8.63 4.43
N ILE A 110 3.40 8.34 5.21
CA ILE A 110 3.50 7.89 6.61
C ILE A 110 4.29 6.59 6.69
N LEU A 111 3.84 5.56 5.95
CA LEU A 111 4.47 4.25 6.00
C LEU A 111 5.91 4.30 5.49
N THR A 112 6.17 5.01 4.39
CA THR A 112 7.53 5.20 3.88
C THR A 112 8.42 5.85 4.93
N LYS A 113 7.99 6.97 5.51
CA LYS A 113 8.80 7.72 6.49
C LYS A 113 9.09 6.92 7.75
N CYS A 114 8.10 6.18 8.24
CA CYS A 114 8.22 5.40 9.46
C CYS A 114 9.13 4.18 9.27
N PHE A 115 8.85 3.34 8.28
CA PHE A 115 9.65 2.14 8.01
C PHE A 115 11.06 2.47 7.50
N LEU A 116 11.23 3.52 6.67
CA LEU A 116 12.55 3.97 6.21
C LEU A 116 13.46 4.30 7.39
N ARG A 117 12.95 4.98 8.43
CA ARG A 117 13.70 5.30 9.65
C ARG A 117 14.28 4.04 10.31
N ASP A 118 13.48 2.98 10.38
CA ASP A 118 13.92 1.72 10.99
C ASP A 118 14.86 0.93 10.08
N MET A 119 14.60 0.94 8.78
CA MET A 119 15.49 0.33 7.77
C MET A 119 16.86 0.98 7.74
N VAL A 120 16.93 2.31 7.85
CA VAL A 120 18.20 3.05 7.94
C VAL A 120 18.98 2.67 9.21
N LYS A 121 18.33 2.62 10.38
CA LYS A 121 18.97 2.18 11.63
C LYS A 121 19.54 0.76 11.53
N LYS A 122 18.85 -0.13 10.82
CA LYS A 122 19.27 -1.52 10.62
C LYS A 122 20.24 -1.69 9.43
N ASN A 123 20.50 -0.62 8.67
CA ASN A 123 21.25 -0.63 7.40
C ASN A 123 20.75 -1.73 6.44
N LYS A 124 19.43 -1.94 6.40
CA LYS A 124 18.82 -3.03 5.64
C LYS A 124 17.34 -2.73 5.35
N GLY A 125 16.95 -2.77 4.10
CA GLY A 125 15.54 -2.66 3.70
C GLY A 125 15.37 -2.25 2.24
N TYR A 126 14.16 -2.46 1.75
CA TYR A 126 13.70 -2.09 0.43
C TYR A 126 12.31 -1.45 0.53
N ILE A 127 12.09 -0.40 -0.22
CA ILE A 127 10.77 0.24 -0.34
C ILE A 127 10.40 0.27 -1.82
N LEU A 128 9.26 -0.33 -2.14
CA LEU A 128 8.65 -0.30 -3.47
C LEU A 128 7.37 0.54 -3.41
N ASN A 129 7.36 1.67 -4.09
CA ASN A 129 6.17 2.47 -4.29
C ASN A 129 5.57 2.18 -5.66
N VAL A 130 4.31 1.74 -5.70
CA VAL A 130 3.62 1.45 -6.96
C VAL A 130 3.06 2.76 -7.52
N GLY A 131 3.80 3.33 -8.45
CA GLY A 131 3.40 4.51 -9.23
C GLY A 131 2.33 4.19 -10.28
N SER A 132 2.30 5.00 -11.32
CA SER A 132 1.47 4.83 -12.51
C SER A 132 2.03 5.70 -13.64
N SER A 133 1.79 5.34 -14.88
CA SER A 133 1.98 6.27 -16.03
C SER A 133 1.19 7.57 -15.85
N ALA A 134 0.10 7.53 -15.11
CA ALA A 134 -0.68 8.69 -14.69
C ALA A 134 0.13 9.72 -13.87
N GLY A 135 1.23 9.33 -13.24
CA GLY A 135 2.12 10.25 -12.53
C GLY A 135 2.88 11.23 -13.44
N PHE A 136 2.89 10.99 -14.74
CA PHE A 136 3.53 11.85 -15.75
C PHE A 136 2.52 12.60 -16.62
N LEU A 137 1.24 12.56 -16.27
CA LEU A 137 0.13 13.12 -17.02
C LEU A 137 -0.63 14.15 -16.20
N ALA A 138 -1.26 15.07 -16.90
CA ALA A 138 -2.28 15.97 -16.36
C ALA A 138 -3.49 15.96 -17.30
N GLY A 139 -4.68 16.07 -16.76
CA GLY A 139 -5.88 16.06 -17.59
C GLY A 139 -7.17 16.22 -16.80
N PRO A 140 -8.26 16.58 -17.48
CA PRO A 140 -9.58 16.65 -16.87
C PRO A 140 -10.06 15.27 -16.44
N THR A 141 -11.08 15.22 -15.60
CA THR A 141 -11.78 14.01 -15.15
C THR A 141 -11.00 13.02 -14.28
N PHE A 142 -9.69 13.19 -14.13
CA PHE A 142 -8.84 12.33 -13.30
C PHE A 142 -7.80 13.14 -12.51
N SER A 143 -8.02 14.44 -12.32
CA SER A 143 -7.04 15.39 -11.78
C SER A 143 -6.45 14.98 -10.44
N SER A 144 -7.29 14.60 -9.47
CA SER A 144 -6.83 14.17 -8.14
C SER A 144 -5.99 12.89 -8.21
N TYR A 145 -6.33 11.96 -9.12
CA TYR A 145 -5.54 10.74 -9.32
C TYR A 145 -4.18 11.03 -9.96
N TYR A 146 -4.14 11.85 -11.04
CA TYR A 146 -2.89 12.26 -11.66
C TYR A 146 -1.97 12.94 -10.65
N ALA A 147 -2.49 13.90 -9.87
CA ALA A 147 -1.72 14.58 -8.83
C ALA A 147 -1.20 13.60 -7.77
N SER A 148 -2.03 12.66 -7.32
CA SER A 148 -1.63 11.66 -6.33
C SER A 148 -0.53 10.72 -6.84
N LYS A 149 -0.58 10.33 -8.10
CA LYS A 149 0.44 9.46 -8.71
C LYS A 149 1.71 10.22 -9.09
N ASN A 150 1.61 11.50 -9.42
CA ASN A 150 2.78 12.38 -9.55
C ASN A 150 3.53 12.53 -8.22
N TYR A 151 2.81 12.61 -7.09
CA TYR A 151 3.44 12.64 -5.76
C TYR A 151 4.26 11.37 -5.47
N VAL A 152 3.83 10.22 -5.97
CA VAL A 152 4.50 8.93 -5.72
C VAL A 152 5.74 8.72 -6.59
N VAL A 153 5.75 9.33 -7.79
CA VAL A 153 6.87 9.26 -8.74
C VAL A 153 8.00 10.20 -8.35
#